data_bcc986c29a1c1102e22b5f4290794478
#
_entry.id   bcc986c29a1c1102e22b5f4290794478
#
_cell.length_a   1.000
_cell.length_b   1.000
_cell.length_c   1.000
_cell.angle_alpha   90.00
_cell.angle_beta   90.00
_cell.angle_gamma   90.00
#
_symmetry.space_group_name_H-M   'P 1'
#
loop_
_entity.id
_entity.type
_entity.pdbx_description
1 polymer ?
#
loop_
_entity_poly.entity_id
_entity_poly.type
_entity_poly.pdbx_seq_one_letter_code
_entity_poly.pdbx_strand_id
1 'polypeptide(L)'
;MNMKFFCVYVKTRKKFDKYVKINRVRNKYIIDIKKIIDEEEVDYDSEKTYLKILIFNKIQQAIEKKKDIYYIPDFDSEFSIEKLLNIKKILGKENEFNVLIFYNEFRKEPDVLDDLLGNLSKFSNSQIIRDY
;
A
#
# COMPACT_ATOMS: atom_id res chain seq x y z
N MET A 1 -3.10 21.33 -4.49
CA MET A 1 -3.86 20.49 -3.57
C MET A 1 -3.12 19.18 -3.30
N ASN A 2 -2.85 18.91 -2.04
CA ASN A 2 -2.06 17.74 -1.67
C ASN A 2 -2.91 16.48 -1.69
N MET A 3 -2.36 15.40 -2.20
CA MET A 3 -3.02 14.10 -2.14
C MET A 3 -2.52 13.32 -0.92
N LYS A 4 -3.29 12.28 -0.54
CA LYS A 4 -2.90 11.37 0.52
C LYS A 4 -2.45 10.04 -0.09
N PHE A 5 -1.39 9.48 0.46
CA PHE A 5 -0.92 8.15 0.11
C PHE A 5 -1.13 7.23 1.30
N PHE A 6 -1.74 6.09 1.06
CA PHE A 6 -1.95 5.06 2.09
C PHE A 6 -1.24 3.78 1.67
N CYS A 7 -0.34 3.29 2.51
CA CYS A 7 0.18 1.95 2.38
C CYS A 7 -0.68 1.02 3.22
N VAL A 8 -1.30 0.02 2.60
CA VAL A 8 -2.33 -0.81 3.23
C VAL A 8 -1.79 -2.23 3.43
N TYR A 9 -1.56 -2.60 4.69
CA TYR A 9 -1.14 -3.96 5.04
C TYR A 9 -2.37 -4.82 5.32
N VAL A 10 -2.77 -5.57 4.31
CA VAL A 10 -3.91 -6.49 4.37
C VAL A 10 -3.56 -7.72 3.52
N LYS A 11 -3.92 -8.92 3.99
CA LYS A 11 -3.67 -10.16 3.24
C LYS A 11 -4.79 -10.47 2.26
N THR A 12 -6.02 -10.20 2.66
CA THR A 12 -7.22 -10.54 1.90
C THR A 12 -7.83 -9.27 1.32
N ARG A 13 -7.84 -9.15 0.00
CA ARG A 13 -8.43 -8.00 -0.69
C ARG A 13 -9.86 -7.72 -0.26
N LYS A 14 -10.64 -8.76 0.03
CA LYS A 14 -12.03 -8.61 0.49
C LYS A 14 -12.16 -7.79 1.76
N LYS A 15 -11.21 -7.90 2.69
CA LYS A 15 -11.22 -7.12 3.93
C LYS A 15 -11.05 -5.63 3.64
N PHE A 16 -10.14 -5.30 2.75
CA PHE A 16 -9.94 -3.92 2.31
C PHE A 16 -11.18 -3.39 1.59
N ASP A 17 -11.76 -4.17 0.68
CA ASP A 17 -12.96 -3.76 -0.06
C ASP A 17 -14.13 -3.47 0.88
N LYS A 18 -14.29 -4.30 1.92
CA LYS A 18 -15.29 -4.07 2.96
C LYS A 18 -15.05 -2.77 3.72
N TYR A 19 -13.78 -2.52 4.09
CA TYR A 19 -13.38 -1.27 4.75
C TYR A 19 -13.73 -0.05 3.88
N VAL A 20 -13.38 -0.09 2.61
CA VAL A 20 -13.66 0.99 1.66
C VAL A 20 -15.16 1.27 1.57
N LYS A 21 -15.97 0.23 1.49
CA LYS A 21 -17.42 0.34 1.39
C LYS A 21 -18.05 0.94 2.65
N ILE A 22 -17.67 0.42 3.82
CA ILE A 22 -18.23 0.85 5.10
C ILE A 22 -17.83 2.30 5.41
N ASN A 23 -16.58 2.66 5.15
CA ASN A 23 -16.06 4.00 5.42
C ASN A 23 -16.33 5.00 4.28
N ARG A 24 -17.02 4.57 3.23
CA ARG A 24 -17.41 5.42 2.09
C ARG A 24 -16.21 6.14 1.47
N VAL A 25 -15.11 5.44 1.27
CA VAL A 25 -13.92 6.00 0.65
C VAL A 25 -14.19 6.21 -0.85
N ARG A 26 -14.23 7.46 -1.29
CA ARG A 26 -14.66 7.81 -2.65
C ARG A 26 -13.53 8.24 -3.58
N ASN A 27 -12.65 9.12 -3.12
CA ASN A 27 -11.56 9.66 -3.95
C ASN A 27 -10.34 8.76 -3.85
N LYS A 28 -10.41 7.59 -4.50
CA LYS A 28 -9.37 6.57 -4.37
C LYS A 28 -8.85 6.08 -5.71
N TYR A 29 -7.56 5.78 -5.74
CA TYR A 29 -6.90 5.06 -6.80
C TYR A 29 -6.16 3.89 -6.15
N ILE A 30 -6.60 2.67 -6.42
CA ILE A 30 -6.07 1.48 -5.76
C ILE A 30 -4.95 0.87 -6.62
N ILE A 31 -3.78 0.71 -6.02
CA ILE A 31 -2.63 0.04 -6.62
C ILE A 31 -2.42 -1.27 -5.84
N ASP A 32 -2.94 -2.36 -6.37
CA ASP A 32 -2.85 -3.70 -5.77
C ASP A 32 -1.76 -4.47 -6.50
N ILE A 33 -0.63 -4.66 -5.84
CA ILE A 33 0.57 -5.24 -6.47
C ILE A 33 0.33 -6.69 -6.92
N LYS A 34 -0.32 -7.50 -6.09
CA LYS A 34 -0.61 -8.88 -6.46
C LYS A 34 -1.49 -8.95 -7.70
N LYS A 35 -2.49 -8.09 -7.77
CA LYS A 35 -3.39 -8.02 -8.93
C LYS A 35 -2.63 -7.60 -10.19
N ILE A 36 -1.72 -6.64 -10.08
CA ILE A 36 -0.89 -6.20 -11.21
C ILE A 36 -0.01 -7.35 -11.70
N ILE A 37 0.64 -8.06 -10.78
CA ILE A 37 1.48 -9.21 -11.12
C ILE A 37 0.68 -10.28 -11.85
N ASP A 38 -0.52 -10.60 -11.37
CA ASP A 38 -1.38 -11.61 -11.96
C ASP A 38 -1.92 -11.18 -13.34
N GLU A 39 -2.42 -9.94 -13.46
CA GLU A 39 -3.01 -9.43 -14.70
C GLU A 39 -2.00 -9.20 -15.81
N GLU A 40 -0.81 -8.71 -15.47
CA GLU A 40 0.26 -8.43 -16.42
C GLU A 40 1.18 -9.63 -16.65
N GLU A 41 0.90 -10.74 -15.97
CA GLU A 41 1.71 -11.97 -16.06
C GLU A 41 3.20 -11.70 -15.79
N VAL A 42 3.49 -10.87 -14.80
CA VAL A 42 4.86 -10.47 -14.45
C VAL A 42 5.55 -11.58 -13.65
N ASP A 43 6.73 -11.98 -14.08
CA ASP A 43 7.63 -12.81 -13.27
C ASP A 43 8.37 -11.89 -12.31
N TYR A 44 8.00 -11.92 -11.02
CA TYR A 44 8.57 -11.02 -10.03
C TYR A 44 10.09 -11.12 -9.95
N ASP A 45 10.65 -12.32 -10.04
CA ASP A 45 12.09 -12.52 -9.88
C ASP A 45 12.91 -11.98 -11.05
N SER A 46 12.42 -12.12 -12.29
CA SER A 46 13.14 -11.71 -13.50
C SER A 46 12.70 -10.36 -14.04
N GLU A 47 11.50 -9.87 -13.66
CA GLU A 47 10.92 -8.66 -14.22
C GLU A 47 10.66 -7.54 -13.19
N LYS A 48 11.51 -7.47 -12.16
CA LYS A 48 11.37 -6.44 -11.11
C LYS A 48 11.38 -5.02 -11.65
N THR A 49 12.24 -4.74 -12.61
CA THR A 49 12.34 -3.42 -13.22
C THR A 49 11.06 -3.05 -13.96
N TYR A 50 10.50 -4.00 -14.70
CA TYR A 50 9.22 -3.79 -15.40
C TYR A 50 8.09 -3.50 -14.41
N LEU A 51 8.02 -4.27 -13.32
CA LEU A 51 7.02 -4.05 -12.28
C LEU A 51 7.15 -2.64 -11.65
N LYS A 52 8.37 -2.20 -11.38
CA LYS A 52 8.62 -0.85 -10.84
C LYS A 52 8.11 0.23 -11.79
N ILE A 53 8.33 0.06 -13.09
CA ILE A 53 7.84 1.00 -14.11
C ILE A 53 6.32 1.05 -14.12
N LEU A 54 5.66 -0.12 -14.07
CA LEU A 54 4.20 -0.19 -14.01
C LEU A 54 3.65 0.54 -12.78
N ILE A 55 4.23 0.30 -11.61
CA ILE A 55 3.82 0.94 -10.36
C ILE A 55 4.03 2.46 -10.45
N PHE A 56 5.18 2.89 -10.92
CA PHE A 56 5.49 4.32 -11.09
C PHE A 56 4.48 5.00 -11.99
N ASN A 57 4.15 4.39 -13.13
CA ASN A 57 3.17 4.93 -14.06
C ASN A 57 1.79 5.07 -13.42
N LYS A 58 1.38 4.10 -12.61
CA LYS A 58 0.09 4.15 -11.90
C LYS A 58 0.07 5.26 -10.86
N ILE A 59 1.17 5.48 -10.15
CA ILE A 59 1.31 6.59 -9.21
C ILE A 59 1.16 7.92 -9.94
N GLN A 60 1.83 8.06 -11.07
CA GLN A 60 1.74 9.28 -11.89
C GLN A 60 0.31 9.53 -12.37
N GLN A 61 -0.37 8.50 -12.83
CA GLN A 61 -1.78 8.61 -13.24
C GLN A 61 -2.68 9.08 -12.09
N ALA A 62 -2.47 8.55 -10.88
CA ALA A 62 -3.26 8.94 -9.71
C ALA A 62 -3.01 10.42 -9.35
N ILE A 63 -1.75 10.87 -9.42
CA ILE A 63 -1.38 12.26 -9.16
C ILE A 63 -2.08 13.17 -10.18
N GLU A 64 -2.04 12.83 -11.47
CA GLU A 64 -2.68 13.62 -12.52
C GLU A 64 -4.20 13.72 -12.33
N LYS A 65 -4.82 12.63 -11.86
CA LYS A 65 -6.26 12.59 -11.57
C LYS A 65 -6.62 13.18 -10.22
N LYS A 66 -5.64 13.62 -9.44
CA LYS A 66 -5.81 14.19 -8.08
C LYS A 66 -6.56 13.25 -7.14
N LYS A 67 -6.23 11.97 -7.20
CA LYS A 67 -6.85 10.94 -6.35
C LYS A 67 -5.90 10.50 -5.26
N ASP A 68 -6.47 10.14 -4.10
CA ASP A 68 -5.72 9.51 -3.02
C ASP A 68 -5.32 8.10 -3.41
N ILE A 69 -4.08 7.72 -3.13
CA ILE A 69 -3.52 6.42 -3.50
C ILE A 69 -3.64 5.45 -2.34
N TYR A 70 -4.19 4.27 -2.62
CA TYR A 70 -4.21 3.14 -1.70
C TYR A 70 -3.32 2.04 -2.29
N TYR A 71 -2.11 1.93 -1.76
CA TYR A 71 -1.09 0.99 -2.22
C TYR A 71 -1.14 -0.26 -1.35
N ILE A 72 -1.42 -1.41 -1.98
CA ILE A 72 -1.50 -2.70 -1.30
C ILE A 72 -0.30 -3.53 -1.73
N PRO A 73 0.76 -3.66 -0.89
CA PRO A 73 1.92 -4.45 -1.25
C PRO A 73 1.60 -5.94 -1.28
N ASP A 74 2.34 -6.68 -2.10
CA ASP A 74 2.31 -8.13 -2.08
C ASP A 74 3.28 -8.60 -1.00
N PHE A 75 2.75 -9.19 0.07
CA PHE A 75 3.53 -9.63 1.22
C PHE A 75 4.64 -10.60 0.87
N ASP A 76 4.38 -11.49 -0.09
CA ASP A 76 5.34 -12.53 -0.44
C ASP A 76 6.53 -11.97 -1.24
N SER A 77 6.34 -10.87 -1.96
CA SER A 77 7.34 -10.35 -2.88
C SER A 77 7.80 -8.92 -2.60
N GLU A 78 6.98 -8.11 -1.89
CA GLU A 78 7.22 -6.68 -1.76
C GLU A 78 7.23 -6.14 -0.33
N PHE A 79 7.27 -6.99 0.66
CA PHE A 79 7.30 -6.53 2.03
C PHE A 79 8.69 -5.96 2.38
N SER A 80 8.86 -4.65 2.22
CA SER A 80 10.10 -3.96 2.51
C SER A 80 9.86 -2.53 2.92
N ILE A 81 10.39 -2.14 4.06
CA ILE A 81 10.37 -0.76 4.53
C ILE A 81 11.12 0.18 3.57
N GLU A 82 12.18 -0.33 2.93
CA GLU A 82 12.96 0.45 1.98
C GLU A 82 12.13 0.90 0.78
N LYS A 83 11.27 0.01 0.27
CA LYS A 83 10.36 0.36 -0.83
C LYS A 83 9.37 1.44 -0.43
N LEU A 84 8.83 1.35 0.78
CA LEU A 84 7.93 2.37 1.30
C LEU A 84 8.63 3.73 1.43
N LEU A 85 9.86 3.72 1.93
CA LEU A 85 10.64 4.95 2.06
C LEU A 85 10.96 5.55 0.68
N ASN A 86 11.24 4.72 -0.33
CA ASN A 86 11.46 5.17 -1.68
C ASN A 86 10.20 5.81 -2.30
N ILE A 87 9.05 5.20 -2.09
CA ILE A 87 7.76 5.75 -2.54
C ILE A 87 7.53 7.11 -1.86
N LYS A 88 7.80 7.20 -0.56
CA LYS A 88 7.67 8.43 0.20
C LYS A 88 8.54 9.55 -0.39
N LYS A 89 9.77 9.22 -0.80
CA LYS A 89 10.66 10.18 -1.45
C LYS A 89 10.11 10.67 -2.79
N ILE A 90 9.56 9.74 -3.60
CA ILE A 90 8.98 10.07 -4.91
C ILE A 90 7.80 11.02 -4.75
N LEU A 91 6.96 10.80 -3.74
CA LEU A 91 5.78 11.62 -3.50
C LEU A 91 6.12 13.01 -2.95
N GLY A 92 7.32 13.17 -2.37
CA GLY A 92 7.75 14.43 -1.80
C GLY A 92 7.11 14.76 -0.45
N LYS A 93 7.59 15.84 0.15
CA LYS A 93 7.13 16.27 1.49
C LYS A 93 5.73 16.89 1.49
N GLU A 94 5.24 17.28 0.33
CA GLU A 94 3.96 17.97 0.17
C GLU A 94 2.76 17.04 0.34
N ASN A 95 2.98 15.74 0.16
CA ASN A 95 1.91 14.76 0.22
C ASN A 95 1.93 14.03 1.56
N GLU A 96 0.74 13.80 2.11
CA GLU A 96 0.59 13.06 3.35
C GLU A 96 0.82 11.57 3.11
N PHE A 97 1.66 10.95 3.92
CA PHE A 97 1.96 9.53 3.84
C PHE A 97 1.38 8.81 5.06
N ASN A 98 0.49 7.86 4.83
CA ASN A 98 -0.23 7.12 5.86
C ASN A 98 0.02 5.62 5.73
N VAL A 99 -0.08 4.92 6.86
CA VAL A 99 0.00 3.45 6.90
C VAL A 99 -1.27 2.92 7.58
N LEU A 100 -1.93 1.96 6.93
CA LEU A 100 -3.07 1.25 7.50
C LEU A 100 -2.69 -0.21 7.72
N ILE A 101 -2.88 -0.71 8.93
CA ILE A 101 -2.63 -2.12 9.25
C ILE A 101 -3.93 -2.79 9.69
N PHE A 102 -4.33 -3.83 8.97
CA PHE A 102 -5.47 -4.66 9.33
C PHE A 102 -5.01 -5.72 10.34
N TYR A 103 -5.06 -5.36 11.62
CA TYR A 103 -4.48 -6.13 12.71
C TYR A 103 -4.90 -7.60 12.73
N ASN A 104 -6.18 -7.88 12.54
CA ASN A 104 -6.71 -9.25 12.62
C ASN A 104 -6.14 -10.19 11.56
N GLU A 105 -5.69 -9.66 10.44
CA GLU A 105 -5.06 -10.45 9.37
C GLU A 105 -3.70 -11.02 9.79
N PHE A 106 -3.05 -10.40 10.79
CA PHE A 106 -1.70 -10.75 11.22
C PHE A 106 -1.62 -11.33 12.63
N ARG A 107 -2.77 -11.58 13.27
CA ARG A 107 -2.83 -12.08 14.65
C ARG A 107 -2.03 -13.36 14.87
N LYS A 108 -2.02 -14.25 13.87
CA LYS A 108 -1.34 -15.54 13.93
C LYS A 108 0.12 -15.49 13.50
N GLU A 109 0.60 -14.30 13.16
CA GLU A 109 1.97 -14.09 12.68
C GLU A 109 2.62 -12.97 13.49
N PRO A 110 2.95 -13.23 14.77
CA PRO A 110 3.45 -12.18 15.67
C PRO A 110 4.75 -11.54 15.20
N ASP A 111 5.63 -12.29 14.55
CA ASP A 111 6.89 -11.74 14.04
C ASP A 111 6.66 -10.71 12.94
N VAL A 112 5.75 -11.01 12.01
CA VAL A 112 5.37 -10.09 10.94
C VAL A 112 4.72 -8.84 11.53
N LEU A 113 3.82 -9.02 12.48
CA LEU A 113 3.13 -7.92 13.14
C LEU A 113 4.11 -7.03 13.91
N ASP A 114 5.06 -7.61 14.63
CA ASP A 114 6.08 -6.87 15.36
C ASP A 114 6.94 -6.03 14.42
N ASP A 115 7.34 -6.58 13.28
CA ASP A 115 8.09 -5.83 12.25
C ASP A 115 7.28 -4.66 11.70
N LEU A 116 6.00 -4.89 11.41
CA LEU A 116 5.10 -3.83 10.95
C LEU A 116 4.98 -2.72 11.97
N LEU A 117 4.68 -3.07 13.22
CA LEU A 117 4.48 -2.10 14.29
C LEU A 117 5.78 -1.36 14.63
N GLY A 118 6.91 -2.06 14.61
CA GLY A 118 8.22 -1.45 14.86
C GLY A 118 8.60 -0.40 13.83
N ASN A 119 8.13 -0.54 12.60
CA ASN A 119 8.44 0.38 11.51
C ASN A 119 7.45 1.55 11.40
N LEU A 120 6.31 1.51 12.12
CA LEU A 120 5.32 2.59 12.09
C LEU A 120 5.86 3.93 12.56
N SER A 121 6.83 3.91 13.49
CA SER A 121 7.45 5.14 14.00
C SER A 121 8.18 5.94 12.92
N LYS A 122 8.50 5.33 11.79
CA LYS A 122 9.17 5.99 10.66
C LYS A 122 8.20 6.77 9.77
N PHE A 123 6.90 6.64 10.01
CA PHE A 123 5.85 7.31 9.24
C PHE A 123 5.03 8.21 10.18
N SER A 124 4.67 9.38 9.68
CA SER A 124 3.97 10.39 10.48
C SER A 124 2.55 10.00 10.88
N ASN A 125 1.88 9.22 10.05
CA ASN A 125 0.49 8.84 10.27
C ASN A 125 0.32 7.34 10.09
N SER A 126 -0.14 6.67 11.14
CA SER A 126 -0.42 5.24 11.05
C SER A 126 -1.71 4.92 11.80
N GLN A 127 -2.45 3.97 11.28
CA GLN A 127 -3.73 3.56 11.86
C GLN A 127 -3.82 2.03 11.88
N ILE A 128 -4.24 1.51 13.03
CA ILE A 128 -4.48 0.08 13.21
C ILE A 128 -5.97 -0.17 13.08
N ILE A 129 -6.35 -1.00 12.11
CA ILE A 129 -7.73 -1.38 11.84
C ILE A 129 -8.01 -2.71 12.53
N ARG A 130 -8.88 -2.72 13.53
CA ARG A 130 -9.15 -3.91 14.35
C ARG A 130 -10.49 -4.60 14.05
N ASP A 131 -11.38 -3.93 13.32
CA ASP A 131 -12.75 -4.41 13.13
C ASP A 131 -12.94 -5.35 11.93
N TYR A 132 -11.90 -5.62 11.18
CA TYR A 132 -11.99 -6.42 9.95
C TYR A 132 -11.12 -7.65 9.95
#